data_e28b20528c8c7d6e07efa32fbcdaed69
#
_entry.id   e28b20528c8c7d6e07efa32fbcdaed69
#
_cell.length_a   1.000
_cell.length_b   1.000
_cell.length_c   1.000
_cell.angle_alpha   90.00
_cell.angle_beta   90.00
_cell.angle_gamma   90.00
#
_symmetry.space_group_name_H-M   'P 1'
#
loop_
_entity.id
_entity.type
_entity.pdbx_description
1 polymer ?
#
loop_
_entity_poly.entity_id
_entity_poly.type
_entity_poly.pdbx_seq_one_letter_code
_entity_poly.pdbx_strand_id
1 'polypeptide(L)' 'MATKVLDILKDVFELDVVDESCSQENCAAWDSMGQLNLVAELEDIFDVSLEPEEIGSMKSYEDIVRILKSKGVE' A
#
# COMPACT_ATOMS: atom_id res chain seq x y z
N MET A 1 -6.27 -10.86 3.03
CA MET A 1 -5.28 -9.78 2.86
C MET A 1 -5.58 -8.85 1.69
N ALA A 2 -5.84 -9.40 0.53
CA ALA A 2 -6.06 -8.58 -0.68
C ALA A 2 -7.16 -7.53 -0.50
N THR A 3 -8.30 -7.92 0.03
CA THR A 3 -9.41 -7.01 0.28
C THR A 3 -9.03 -5.88 1.23
N LYS A 4 -8.26 -6.20 2.28
CA LYS A 4 -7.80 -5.20 3.23
C LYS A 4 -6.85 -4.18 2.59
N VAL A 5 -5.95 -4.66 1.73
CA VAL A 5 -5.03 -3.77 1.04
C VAL A 5 -5.79 -2.81 0.13
N LEU A 6 -6.76 -3.33 -0.62
CA LEU A 6 -7.60 -2.50 -1.49
C LEU A 6 -8.39 -1.47 -0.68
N ASP A 7 -8.95 -1.88 0.46
CA ASP A 7 -9.68 -0.97 1.33
C ASP A 7 -8.78 0.14 1.88
N ILE A 8 -7.55 -0.21 2.23
CA ILE A 8 -6.58 0.77 2.71
C ILE A 8 -6.24 1.78 1.62
N LEU A 9 -5.99 1.31 0.40
CA LEU A 9 -5.70 2.19 -0.73
C LEU A 9 -6.86 3.14 -1.00
N LYS A 10 -8.07 2.60 -0.98
CA LYS A 10 -9.28 3.38 -1.21
C LYS A 10 -9.42 4.48 -0.16
N ASP A 11 -9.17 4.14 1.09
CA ASP A 11 -9.31 5.05 2.21
C ASP A 11 -8.20 6.11 2.24
N VAL A 12 -6.95 5.67 2.11
CA VAL A 12 -5.80 6.58 2.18
C VAL A 12 -5.80 7.58 1.02
N PHE A 13 -6.11 7.10 -0.18
CA PHE A 13 -6.09 7.95 -1.37
C PHE A 13 -7.46 8.49 -1.76
N GLU A 14 -8.48 8.24 -0.93
CA GLU A 14 -9.84 8.73 -1.13
C GLU A 14 -10.38 8.39 -2.53
N LEU A 15 -10.22 7.13 -2.92
CA LEU A 15 -10.64 6.63 -4.22
C LEU A 15 -12.06 6.09 -4.17
N ASP A 16 -12.84 6.38 -5.19
CA ASP A 16 -14.19 5.81 -5.32
C ASP A 16 -14.13 4.34 -5.72
N VAL A 17 -13.17 4.01 -6.58
CA VAL A 17 -12.95 2.64 -7.06
C VAL A 17 -11.47 2.35 -7.03
N VAL A 18 -11.11 1.15 -6.57
CA VAL A 18 -9.73 0.69 -6.56
C VAL A 18 -9.71 -0.80 -6.91
N ASP A 19 -8.71 -1.21 -7.67
CA ASP A 19 -8.52 -2.61 -8.02
C ASP A 19 -7.03 -2.97 -7.97
N GLU A 20 -6.73 -4.19 -8.39
CA GLU A 20 -5.36 -4.72 -8.30
C GLU A 20 -4.38 -4.05 -9.27
N SER A 21 -4.88 -3.22 -10.17
CA SER A 21 -4.02 -2.48 -11.09
C SER A 21 -3.55 -1.14 -10.52
N CYS A 22 -3.96 -0.80 -9.30
CA CYS A 22 -3.61 0.47 -8.66
C CYS A 22 -2.10 0.60 -8.50
N SER A 23 -1.57 1.73 -8.95
CA SER A 23 -0.14 2.02 -8.87
C SER A 23 0.08 3.53 -8.84
N GLN A 24 1.32 3.92 -8.61
CA GLN A 24 1.69 5.34 -8.65
C GLN A 24 1.45 5.96 -10.03
N GLU A 25 1.49 5.14 -11.07
CA GLU A 25 1.30 5.62 -12.44
C GLU A 25 -0.13 6.03 -12.73
N ASN A 26 -1.11 5.36 -12.10
CA ASN A 26 -2.51 5.64 -12.38
C ASN A 26 -3.27 6.25 -11.20
N CYS A 27 -2.58 6.62 -10.14
CA CYS A 27 -3.20 7.20 -8.95
C CYS A 27 -2.42 8.46 -8.56
N ALA A 28 -2.98 9.63 -8.88
CA ALA A 28 -2.31 10.90 -8.61
C ALA A 28 -2.10 11.16 -7.11
N ALA A 29 -2.98 10.63 -6.27
CA ALA A 29 -2.86 10.79 -4.82
C ALA A 29 -1.71 9.97 -4.23
N TRP A 30 -1.19 9.03 -4.98
CA TRP A 30 -0.07 8.19 -4.53
C TRP A 30 1.25 8.86 -4.87
N ASP A 31 1.47 10.01 -4.25
CA ASP A 31 2.73 10.76 -4.34
C ASP A 31 3.56 10.50 -3.08
N SER A 32 4.60 11.29 -2.85
CA SER A 32 5.48 11.10 -1.70
C SER A 32 4.75 11.19 -0.37
N MET A 33 3.83 12.14 -0.24
CA MET A 33 3.05 12.28 0.99
C MET A 33 2.05 11.14 1.12
N GLY A 34 1.40 10.76 0.02
CA GLY A 34 0.49 9.63 0.01
C GLY A 34 1.20 8.33 0.39
N GLN A 35 2.43 8.16 -0.07
CA GLN A 35 3.25 7.00 0.27
C GLN A 35 3.48 6.91 1.78
N LEU A 36 3.79 8.02 2.43
CA LEU A 36 4.02 8.03 3.87
C LEU A 36 2.74 7.68 4.64
N ASN A 37 1.60 8.21 4.20
CA ASN A 37 0.32 7.90 4.81
C ASN A 37 -0.02 6.40 4.63
N LEU A 38 0.23 5.88 3.44
CA LEU A 38 -0.01 4.47 3.14
C LEU A 38 0.85 3.57 4.02
N VAL A 39 2.13 3.89 4.16
CA VAL A 39 3.06 3.11 4.99
C VAL A 39 2.56 3.08 6.44
N ALA A 40 2.17 4.24 6.97
CA ALA A 40 1.69 4.32 8.35
C ALA A 40 0.46 3.43 8.57
N GLU A 41 -0.47 3.44 7.63
CA GLU A 41 -1.67 2.60 7.72
C GLU A 41 -1.34 1.12 7.62
N LEU A 42 -0.45 0.75 6.71
CA LEU A 42 -0.05 -0.65 6.55
C LEU A 42 0.64 -1.17 7.81
N GLU A 43 1.53 -0.38 8.40
CA GLU A 43 2.23 -0.78 9.62
C GLU A 43 1.27 -0.94 10.78
N ASP A 44 0.29 -0.06 10.88
CA ASP A 44 -0.69 -0.10 11.96
C ASP A 44 -1.66 -1.27 11.82
N ILE A 45 -2.23 -1.44 10.64
CA ILE A 45 -3.27 -2.45 10.41
C ILE A 45 -2.71 -3.86 10.41
N PHE A 46 -1.56 -4.06 9.82
CA PHE A 46 -0.94 -5.40 9.72
C PHE A 46 0.10 -5.67 10.81
N ASP A 47 0.37 -4.68 11.65
CA ASP A 47 1.35 -4.80 12.74
C ASP A 47 2.72 -5.25 12.22
N VAL A 48 3.22 -4.54 11.23
CA VAL A 48 4.52 -4.81 10.60
C VAL A 48 5.38 -3.55 10.58
N SER A 49 6.68 -3.74 10.40
CA SER A 49 7.61 -2.62 10.21
C SER A 49 8.14 -2.71 8.77
N LEU A 50 8.06 -1.60 8.06
CA LEU A 50 8.55 -1.52 6.69
C LEU A 50 9.92 -0.85 6.67
N GLU A 51 10.88 -1.50 6.03
CA GLU A 51 12.21 -0.95 5.88
C GLU A 51 12.23 0.14 4.81
N PRO A 52 13.16 1.10 4.87
CA PRO A 52 13.26 2.15 3.84
C PRO A 52 13.36 1.59 2.42
N GLU A 53 14.09 0.48 2.26
CA GLU A 53 14.24 -0.18 0.96
C GLU A 53 12.90 -0.71 0.44
N GLU A 54 12.10 -1.26 1.33
CA GLU A 54 10.78 -1.78 1.00
C GLU A 54 9.84 -0.65 0.63
N ILE A 55 9.88 0.44 1.38
CA ILE A 55 9.06 1.61 1.10
C ILE A 55 9.42 2.18 -0.27
N GLY A 56 10.71 2.25 -0.59
CA GLY A 56 11.17 2.77 -1.87
C GLY A 56 10.77 1.92 -3.06
N SER A 57 10.54 0.62 -2.85
CA SER A 57 10.14 -0.30 -3.92
C SER A 57 8.63 -0.46 -4.04
N MET A 58 7.86 0.11 -3.12
CA MET A 58 6.42 -0.06 -3.04
C MET A 58 5.71 0.97 -3.92
N LYS A 59 5.45 0.60 -5.18
CA LYS A 59 4.91 1.51 -6.18
C LYS A 59 3.57 1.06 -6.76
N SER A 60 3.08 -0.10 -6.35
CA SER A 60 1.85 -0.66 -6.87
C SER A 60 1.21 -1.58 -5.84
N TYR A 61 -0.05 -1.95 -6.09
CA TYR A 61 -0.76 -2.92 -5.28
C TYR A 61 0.03 -4.24 -5.20
N GLU A 62 0.56 -4.70 -6.32
CA GLU A 62 1.32 -5.94 -6.36
C GLU A 62 2.56 -5.87 -5.48
N ASP A 63 3.24 -4.74 -5.48
CA ASP A 63 4.42 -4.54 -4.63
C ASP A 63 4.04 -4.62 -3.15
N ILE A 64 2.92 -4.01 -2.77
CA ILE A 64 2.42 -4.05 -1.39
C ILE A 64 2.18 -5.49 -0.96
N VAL A 65 1.48 -6.25 -1.77
CA VAL A 65 1.16 -7.65 -1.46
C VAL A 65 2.43 -8.47 -1.35
N ARG A 66 3.37 -8.29 -2.26
CA ARG A 66 4.64 -9.02 -2.23
C ARG A 66 5.41 -8.74 -0.94
N ILE A 67 5.50 -7.48 -0.56
CA ILE A 67 6.22 -7.07 0.65
C ILE A 67 5.54 -7.63 1.90
N LEU A 68 4.22 -7.51 1.99
CA LEU A 68 3.48 -8.03 3.14
C LEU A 68 3.63 -9.54 3.26
N LYS A 69 3.59 -10.26 2.14
CA LYS A 69 3.78 -11.71 2.16
C LYS A 69 5.18 -12.08 2.66
N SER A 70 6.18 -11.30 2.29
CA SER A 70 7.54 -11.55 2.74
C SER A 70 7.69 -11.37 4.26
N LYS A 71 6.76 -10.65 4.88
CA LYS A 71 6.75 -10.42 6.32
C LYS A 71 5.81 -11.37 7.07
N GLY A 72 5.25 -12.33 6.37
CA GLY A 72 4.38 -13.33 6.98
C GLY A 72 2.91 -12.93 7.07
N VAL A 73 2.51 -11.85 6.42
CA VAL A 73 1.11 -11.44 6.37
C VAL A 73 0.38 -12.25 5.31
N GLU A 74 -0.80 -12.73 5.63
CA GLU A 74 -1.63 -13.51 4.71
C GLU A 74 -2.86 -12.78 4.25
#